data_0b3b43a8d0512cf8c5b1373f27fc75aa
#
_entry.id   0b3b43a8d0512cf8c5b1373f27fc75aa
#
_cell.length_a   1.000
_cell.length_b   1.000
_cell.length_c   1.000
_cell.angle_alpha   90.00
_cell.angle_beta   90.00
_cell.angle_gamma   90.00
#
_symmetry.space_group_name_H-M   'P 1'
#
loop_
_entity.id
_entity.type
_entity.pdbx_description
1 polymer ?
#
loop_
_entity_poly.entity_id
_entity_poly.type
_entity_poly.pdbx_seq_one_letter_code
_entity_poly.pdbx_strand_id
1 'polypeptide(L)'
;IMDFAPLTDADAANGMAPWQPLAPSPINAEKRFYPPREMDLGDIRRVLEKFREAARRSMDAGYQICEVHGAHGYLLHSFLSPVSNHRQDAYGGDREGRMRFPLEVAEVVRDVWPDDLPVFYRISCVDGEGGAWDLDDSVALAKALKDRDIDLIDCSSGGIKGNSNVPMVPRVPGFQ
;
A
#
# COMPACT_ATOMS: atom_id res chain seq x y z
N ILE A 1 17.00 17.68 7.85
CA ILE A 1 16.77 16.66 6.79
C ILE A 1 17.80 15.58 7.07
N MET A 2 17.36 14.41 7.51
CA MET A 2 18.27 13.26 7.66
C MET A 2 18.65 12.78 6.28
N ASP A 3 19.93 12.81 5.96
CA ASP A 3 20.48 12.22 4.74
C ASP A 3 20.53 10.69 4.94
N PHE A 4 19.49 10.00 4.48
CA PHE A 4 19.47 8.53 4.49
C PHE A 4 20.27 8.02 3.27
N ALA A 5 21.57 7.80 3.47
CA ALA A 5 22.35 7.05 2.50
C ALA A 5 21.94 5.56 2.57
N PRO A 6 21.82 4.86 1.44
CA PRO A 6 21.61 3.41 1.44
C PRO A 6 22.74 2.70 2.19
N LEU A 7 22.41 1.68 2.96
CA LEU A 7 23.43 0.81 3.55
C LEU A 7 24.28 0.16 2.46
N THR A 8 25.55 0.01 2.72
CA THR A 8 26.55 -0.50 1.80
C THR A 8 27.06 -1.90 2.20
N ASP A 9 27.85 -2.54 1.35
CA ASP A 9 28.51 -3.79 1.69
C ASP A 9 29.42 -3.66 2.92
N ALA A 10 30.00 -2.47 3.15
CA ALA A 10 30.81 -2.20 4.35
C ALA A 10 29.93 -2.19 5.62
N ASP A 11 28.71 -1.69 5.53
CA ASP A 11 27.74 -1.72 6.63
C ASP A 11 27.30 -3.16 6.92
N ALA A 12 27.10 -3.96 5.87
CA ALA A 12 26.80 -5.39 5.99
C ALA A 12 27.91 -6.16 6.70
N ALA A 13 29.17 -5.87 6.40
CA ALA A 13 30.33 -6.47 7.06
C ALA A 13 30.39 -6.13 8.57
N ASN A 14 29.78 -5.02 8.98
CA ASN A 14 29.62 -4.62 10.37
C ASN A 14 28.32 -5.10 11.03
N GLY A 15 27.61 -6.04 10.41
CA GLY A 15 26.36 -6.61 10.92
C GLY A 15 25.09 -5.81 10.60
N MET A 16 25.19 -4.75 9.81
CA MET A 16 24.08 -3.92 9.35
C MET A 16 23.76 -4.21 7.88
N ALA A 17 23.33 -5.43 7.59
CA ALA A 17 23.00 -5.82 6.22
C ALA A 17 21.85 -4.94 5.67
N PRO A 18 21.93 -4.51 4.38
CA PRO A 18 20.84 -3.82 3.74
C PRO A 18 19.55 -4.63 3.80
N TRP A 19 18.46 -3.99 4.16
CA TRP A 19 17.14 -4.61 4.03
C TRP A 19 16.80 -4.74 2.54
N GLN A 20 16.41 -5.92 2.10
CA GLN A 20 15.87 -6.14 0.77
C GLN A 20 14.37 -5.80 0.75
N PRO A 21 13.96 -4.62 0.25
CA PRO A 21 12.54 -4.28 0.17
C PRO A 21 11.82 -5.17 -0.86
N LEU A 22 10.52 -5.32 -0.68
CA LEU A 22 9.63 -6.07 -1.57
C LEU A 22 8.69 -5.10 -2.26
N ALA A 23 8.38 -5.35 -3.55
CA ALA A 23 7.46 -4.55 -4.34
C ALA A 23 6.75 -5.42 -5.39
N PRO A 24 5.68 -4.94 -6.03
CA PRO A 24 5.05 -5.65 -7.15
C PRO A 24 5.99 -5.85 -8.32
N SER A 25 6.90 -4.89 -8.56
CA SER A 25 7.91 -4.96 -9.62
C SER A 25 9.23 -4.37 -9.13
N PRO A 26 10.39 -4.75 -9.70
CA PRO A 26 11.71 -4.30 -9.24
C PRO A 26 12.02 -2.86 -9.70
N ILE A 27 11.10 -1.94 -9.47
CA ILE A 27 11.21 -0.53 -9.88
C ILE A 27 11.62 0.29 -8.68
N ASN A 28 12.76 0.95 -8.78
CA ASN A 28 13.24 1.85 -7.75
C ASN A 28 12.53 3.20 -7.83
N ALA A 29 11.84 3.60 -6.78
CA ALA A 29 11.15 4.89 -6.71
C ALA A 29 12.12 6.08 -6.83
N GLU A 30 13.28 5.98 -6.18
CA GLU A 30 14.37 6.96 -6.26
C GLU A 30 15.73 6.26 -6.19
N LYS A 31 16.74 6.82 -6.87
CA LYS A 31 18.10 6.26 -6.93
C LYS A 31 18.76 6.09 -5.55
N ARG A 32 18.30 6.82 -4.54
CA ARG A 32 18.82 6.76 -3.16
C ARG A 32 18.28 5.58 -2.34
N PHE A 33 17.25 4.89 -2.82
CA PHE A 33 16.72 3.73 -2.13
C PHE A 33 17.35 2.44 -2.65
N TYR A 34 17.41 1.42 -1.80
CA TYR A 34 17.80 0.09 -2.22
C TYR A 34 16.74 -0.49 -3.17
N PRO A 35 17.16 -1.02 -4.34
CA PRO A 35 16.19 -1.51 -5.32
C PRO A 35 15.36 -2.68 -4.73
N PRO A 36 14.03 -2.65 -4.89
CA PRO A 36 13.18 -3.71 -4.38
C PRO A 36 13.34 -4.99 -5.21
N ARG A 37 13.10 -6.13 -4.57
CA ARG A 37 12.87 -7.40 -5.27
C ARG A 37 11.37 -7.54 -5.57
N GLU A 38 11.06 -8.05 -6.75
CA GLU A 38 9.68 -8.40 -7.09
C GLU A 38 9.17 -9.52 -6.16
N MET A 39 7.95 -9.37 -5.65
CA MET A 39 7.29 -10.38 -4.84
C MET A 39 6.88 -11.58 -5.68
N ASP A 40 7.25 -12.77 -5.24
CA ASP A 40 6.66 -14.00 -5.75
C ASP A 40 5.33 -14.32 -5.03
N LEU A 41 4.63 -15.37 -5.49
CA LEU A 41 3.36 -15.78 -4.88
C LEU A 41 3.53 -16.29 -3.44
N GLY A 42 4.72 -16.74 -3.07
CA GLY A 42 5.06 -17.12 -1.70
C GLY A 42 5.18 -15.89 -0.80
N ASP A 43 5.80 -14.82 -1.32
CA ASP A 43 5.88 -13.53 -0.63
C ASP A 43 4.48 -12.94 -0.39
N ILE A 44 3.61 -12.95 -1.42
CA ILE A 44 2.24 -12.47 -1.31
C ILE A 44 1.51 -13.20 -0.18
N ARG A 45 1.49 -14.53 -0.19
CA ARG A 45 0.87 -15.33 0.88
C ARG A 45 1.45 -15.03 2.27
N ARG A 46 2.78 -14.88 2.36
CA ARG A 46 3.46 -14.56 3.62
C ARG A 46 3.05 -13.18 4.13
N VAL A 47 2.93 -12.18 3.25
CA VAL A 47 2.52 -10.82 3.65
C VAL A 47 1.05 -10.79 4.05
N LEU A 48 0.15 -11.49 3.36
CA LEU A 48 -1.26 -11.64 3.77
C LEU A 48 -1.34 -12.20 5.21
N GLU A 49 -0.59 -13.26 5.51
CA GLU A 49 -0.59 -13.80 6.88
C GLU A 49 -0.03 -12.81 7.90
N LYS A 50 0.98 -12.00 7.52
CA LYS A 50 1.50 -10.95 8.42
C LYS A 50 0.47 -9.85 8.71
N PHE A 51 -0.37 -9.47 7.75
CA PHE A 51 -1.50 -8.56 7.99
C PHE A 51 -2.52 -9.21 8.94
N ARG A 52 -2.89 -10.47 8.73
CA ARG A 52 -3.76 -11.25 9.62
C ARG A 52 -3.23 -11.29 11.05
N GLU A 53 -1.98 -11.67 11.24
CA GLU A 53 -1.32 -11.72 12.53
C GLU A 53 -1.25 -10.34 13.20
N ALA A 54 -0.99 -9.28 12.44
CA ALA A 54 -0.92 -7.91 12.96
C ALA A 54 -2.30 -7.44 13.45
N ALA A 55 -3.37 -7.72 12.69
CA ALA A 55 -4.73 -7.41 13.10
C ALA A 55 -5.11 -8.12 14.40
N ARG A 56 -4.79 -9.41 14.54
CA ARG A 56 -5.00 -10.16 15.81
C ARG A 56 -4.28 -9.53 16.98
N ARG A 57 -2.99 -9.20 16.82
CA ARG A 57 -2.21 -8.55 17.90
C ARG A 57 -2.78 -7.19 18.29
N SER A 58 -3.29 -6.43 17.31
CA SER A 58 -3.93 -5.14 17.58
C SER A 58 -5.22 -5.31 18.37
N MET A 59 -6.04 -6.29 18.01
CA MET A 59 -7.26 -6.66 18.77
C MET A 59 -6.90 -7.10 20.19
N ASP A 60 -5.92 -7.98 20.36
CA ASP A 60 -5.46 -8.46 21.69
C ASP A 60 -4.91 -7.32 22.55
N ALA A 61 -4.36 -6.28 21.93
CA ALA A 61 -3.91 -5.06 22.60
C ALA A 61 -5.05 -4.09 22.96
N GLY A 62 -6.30 -4.39 22.58
CA GLY A 62 -7.48 -3.61 22.95
C GLY A 62 -7.82 -2.47 21.99
N TYR A 63 -7.25 -2.44 20.78
CA TYR A 63 -7.66 -1.48 19.77
C TYR A 63 -9.09 -1.78 19.29
N GLN A 64 -9.87 -0.72 19.09
CA GLN A 64 -11.27 -0.82 18.66
C GLN A 64 -11.47 -0.43 17.19
N ILE A 65 -10.47 0.16 16.56
CA ILE A 65 -10.48 0.54 15.14
C ILE A 65 -9.19 0.01 14.52
N CYS A 66 -9.31 -0.62 13.37
CA CYS A 66 -8.19 -1.03 12.53
C CYS A 66 -8.23 -0.24 11.23
N GLU A 67 -7.12 0.40 10.86
CA GLU A 67 -6.99 1.04 9.56
C GLU A 67 -5.88 0.36 8.75
N VAL A 68 -6.25 -0.17 7.58
CA VAL A 68 -5.31 -0.72 6.62
C VAL A 68 -4.68 0.44 5.83
N HIS A 69 -3.36 0.56 5.88
CA HIS A 69 -2.67 1.62 5.16
C HIS A 69 -2.37 1.22 3.71
N GLY A 70 -3.26 1.59 2.80
CA GLY A 70 -3.17 1.33 1.37
C GLY A 70 -2.76 2.54 0.52
N ALA A 71 -2.00 3.49 1.08
CA ALA A 71 -1.71 4.80 0.47
C ALA A 71 -0.20 5.10 0.37
N HIS A 72 0.13 6.28 -0.15
CA HIS A 72 1.42 7.00 -0.06
C HIS A 72 2.62 6.27 -0.65
N GLY A 73 2.42 5.46 -1.70
CA GLY A 73 3.50 4.72 -2.37
C GLY A 73 4.00 3.51 -1.60
N TYR A 74 3.40 3.19 -0.43
CA TYR A 74 3.74 1.97 0.29
C TYR A 74 3.18 0.73 -0.42
N LEU A 75 3.43 -0.45 0.14
CA LEU A 75 3.29 -1.72 -0.56
C LEU A 75 1.93 -1.88 -1.27
N LEU A 76 0.82 -1.63 -0.59
CA LEU A 76 -0.52 -1.83 -1.19
C LEU A 76 -0.79 -0.82 -2.31
N HIS A 77 -0.42 0.46 -2.11
CA HIS A 77 -0.54 1.47 -3.16
C HIS A 77 0.36 1.14 -4.36
N SER A 78 1.56 0.60 -4.13
CA SER A 78 2.46 0.22 -5.21
C SER A 78 1.90 -0.91 -6.09
N PHE A 79 1.02 -1.77 -5.55
CA PHE A 79 0.29 -2.76 -6.35
C PHE A 79 -0.82 -2.13 -7.20
N LEU A 80 -1.51 -1.11 -6.69
CA LEU A 80 -2.61 -0.43 -7.38
C LEU A 80 -2.14 0.34 -8.61
N SER A 81 -1.05 1.08 -8.48
CA SER A 81 -0.58 1.98 -9.54
C SER A 81 0.11 1.25 -10.69
N PRO A 82 -0.31 1.49 -11.95
CA PRO A 82 0.40 0.93 -13.12
C PRO A 82 1.79 1.55 -13.33
N VAL A 83 2.14 2.64 -12.62
CA VAL A 83 3.49 3.22 -12.65
C VAL A 83 4.48 2.34 -11.90
N SER A 84 4.06 1.66 -10.85
CA SER A 84 4.90 0.82 -9.98
C SER A 84 4.63 -0.68 -10.14
N ASN A 85 3.49 -1.08 -10.69
CA ASN A 85 3.11 -2.47 -10.90
C ASN A 85 3.12 -2.83 -12.40
N HIS A 86 4.19 -3.51 -12.84
CA HIS A 86 4.37 -3.99 -14.21
C HIS A 86 4.19 -5.52 -14.32
N ARG A 87 3.56 -6.14 -13.31
CA ARG A 87 3.32 -7.59 -13.32
C ARG A 87 2.42 -8.02 -14.46
N GLN A 88 2.65 -9.24 -14.95
CA GLN A 88 1.86 -9.87 -16.00
C GLN A 88 1.08 -11.10 -15.51
N ASP A 89 1.08 -11.33 -14.20
CA ASP A 89 0.32 -12.38 -13.54
C ASP A 89 -1.02 -11.85 -12.98
N ALA A 90 -1.71 -12.67 -12.18
CA ALA A 90 -3.00 -12.34 -11.60
C ALA A 90 -2.99 -11.09 -10.68
N TYR A 91 -1.83 -10.57 -10.30
CA TYR A 91 -1.66 -9.41 -9.42
C TYR A 91 -1.22 -8.14 -10.16
N GLY A 92 -1.33 -8.10 -11.49
CA GLY A 92 -0.95 -6.96 -12.32
C GLY A 92 -1.80 -6.85 -13.59
N GLY A 93 -1.29 -6.15 -14.60
CA GLY A 93 -1.97 -5.95 -15.86
C GLY A 93 -3.12 -4.94 -15.77
N ASP A 94 -4.37 -5.40 -15.80
CA ASP A 94 -5.56 -4.55 -15.70
C ASP A 94 -5.82 -4.04 -14.27
N ARG A 95 -6.84 -3.20 -14.12
CA ARG A 95 -7.23 -2.64 -12.82
C ARG A 95 -7.59 -3.71 -11.81
N GLU A 96 -8.34 -4.71 -12.23
CA GLU A 96 -8.80 -5.81 -11.39
C GLU A 96 -7.62 -6.63 -10.85
N GLY A 97 -6.64 -6.94 -11.69
CA GLY A 97 -5.41 -7.62 -11.27
C GLY A 97 -4.60 -6.78 -10.29
N ARG A 98 -4.44 -5.48 -10.55
CA ARG A 98 -3.72 -4.59 -9.63
C ARG A 98 -4.43 -4.39 -8.28
N MET A 99 -5.76 -4.43 -8.24
CA MET A 99 -6.55 -4.33 -7.01
C MET A 99 -6.53 -5.64 -6.19
N ARG A 100 -6.22 -6.78 -6.78
CA ARG A 100 -6.33 -8.11 -6.15
C ARG A 100 -5.62 -8.19 -4.80
N PHE A 101 -4.33 -7.91 -4.74
CA PHE A 101 -3.58 -8.02 -3.48
C PHE A 101 -4.08 -7.04 -2.40
N PRO A 102 -4.31 -5.75 -2.68
CA PRO A 102 -4.95 -4.83 -1.74
C PRO A 102 -6.29 -5.31 -1.19
N LEU A 103 -7.13 -5.93 -2.03
CA LEU A 103 -8.42 -6.47 -1.62
C LEU A 103 -8.28 -7.74 -0.77
N GLU A 104 -7.36 -8.65 -1.12
CA GLU A 104 -7.03 -9.81 -0.29
C GLU A 104 -6.51 -9.41 1.10
N VAL A 105 -5.76 -8.29 1.20
CA VAL A 105 -5.36 -7.75 2.51
C VAL A 105 -6.56 -7.26 3.30
N ALA A 106 -7.51 -6.57 2.66
CA ALA A 106 -8.75 -6.15 3.32
C ALA A 106 -9.52 -7.36 3.86
N GLU A 107 -9.67 -8.41 3.04
CA GLU A 107 -10.33 -9.67 3.42
C GLU A 107 -9.68 -10.32 4.64
N VAL A 108 -8.35 -10.54 4.62
CA VAL A 108 -7.69 -11.23 5.75
C VAL A 108 -7.68 -10.41 7.04
N VAL A 109 -7.78 -9.08 6.94
CA VAL A 109 -7.94 -8.22 8.12
C VAL A 109 -9.38 -8.29 8.63
N ARG A 110 -10.39 -8.16 7.75
CA ARG A 110 -11.81 -8.25 8.13
C ARG A 110 -12.14 -9.61 8.73
N ASP A 111 -11.62 -10.71 8.20
CA ASP A 111 -11.83 -12.08 8.69
C ASP A 111 -11.48 -12.28 10.18
N VAL A 112 -10.57 -11.51 10.71
CA VAL A 112 -10.10 -11.66 12.10
C VAL A 112 -10.51 -10.52 13.01
N TRP A 113 -10.94 -9.37 12.45
CA TRP A 113 -11.42 -8.24 13.21
C TRP A 113 -12.87 -8.47 13.61
N PRO A 114 -13.30 -8.18 14.86
CA PRO A 114 -14.68 -8.39 15.30
C PRO A 114 -15.69 -7.65 14.39
N ASP A 115 -16.82 -8.30 14.11
CA ASP A 115 -17.85 -7.76 13.22
C ASP A 115 -18.51 -6.47 13.73
N ASP A 116 -18.51 -6.29 15.06
CA ASP A 116 -19.04 -5.09 15.73
C ASP A 116 -18.01 -3.95 15.85
N LEU A 117 -16.78 -4.15 15.38
CA LEU A 117 -15.73 -3.14 15.37
C LEU A 117 -15.35 -2.73 13.94
N PRO A 118 -15.18 -1.43 13.67
CA PRO A 118 -14.95 -0.97 12.32
C PRO A 118 -13.55 -1.26 11.79
N VAL A 119 -13.47 -1.54 10.49
CA VAL A 119 -12.24 -1.57 9.70
C VAL A 119 -12.24 -0.43 8.70
N PHE A 120 -11.23 0.42 8.78
CA PHE A 120 -10.98 1.51 7.84
C PHE A 120 -9.92 1.12 6.82
N TYR A 121 -9.95 1.80 5.69
CA TYR A 121 -8.94 1.60 4.66
C TYR A 121 -8.49 2.95 4.10
N ARG A 122 -7.20 3.27 4.26
CA ARG A 122 -6.63 4.49 3.71
C ARG A 122 -6.12 4.27 2.31
N ILE A 123 -6.51 5.13 1.37
CA ILE A 123 -6.08 5.08 -0.03
C ILE A 123 -5.45 6.40 -0.47
N SER A 124 -4.54 6.35 -1.43
CA SER A 124 -4.23 7.52 -2.26
C SER A 124 -5.18 7.53 -3.44
N CYS A 125 -6.09 8.52 -3.48
CA CYS A 125 -7.11 8.61 -4.53
C CYS A 125 -6.52 8.88 -5.92
N VAL A 126 -5.30 9.44 -5.96
CA VAL A 126 -4.51 9.66 -7.17
C VAL A 126 -3.03 9.47 -6.86
N ASP A 127 -2.26 8.98 -7.82
CA ASP A 127 -0.81 8.80 -7.67
C ASP A 127 -0.06 10.11 -7.45
N GLY A 128 -0.52 11.19 -8.05
CA GLY A 128 0.12 12.47 -8.16
C GLY A 128 0.23 12.92 -9.62
N GLU A 129 0.94 14.01 -9.88
CA GLU A 129 1.08 14.55 -11.23
C GLU A 129 1.73 13.54 -12.18
N GLY A 130 1.06 13.26 -13.29
CA GLY A 130 1.49 12.28 -14.30
C GLY A 130 1.45 10.82 -13.80
N GLY A 131 0.73 10.54 -12.72
CA GLY A 131 0.34 9.20 -12.32
C GLY A 131 -0.71 8.61 -13.25
N ALA A 132 -1.00 7.32 -13.07
CA ALA A 132 -1.95 6.60 -13.91
C ALA A 132 -3.03 5.88 -13.10
N TRP A 133 -3.02 6.02 -11.78
CA TRP A 133 -4.12 5.69 -10.88
C TRP A 133 -4.91 6.97 -10.63
N ASP A 134 -6.19 6.97 -10.94
CA ASP A 134 -7.07 8.14 -10.92
C ASP A 134 -8.31 7.96 -10.03
N LEU A 135 -9.22 8.94 -10.06
CA LEU A 135 -10.43 8.92 -9.24
C LEU A 135 -11.40 7.80 -9.64
N ASP A 136 -11.48 7.44 -10.92
CA ASP A 136 -12.36 6.35 -11.37
C ASP A 136 -11.85 4.99 -10.88
N ASP A 137 -10.53 4.80 -10.85
CA ASP A 137 -9.89 3.63 -10.23
C ASP A 137 -10.17 3.59 -8.73
N SER A 138 -10.06 4.73 -8.06
CA SER A 138 -10.32 4.84 -6.62
C SER A 138 -11.78 4.58 -6.26
N VAL A 139 -12.72 5.02 -7.08
CA VAL A 139 -14.15 4.70 -6.93
C VAL A 139 -14.39 3.21 -7.12
N ALA A 140 -13.73 2.58 -8.09
CA ALA A 140 -13.84 1.13 -8.30
C ALA A 140 -13.29 0.35 -7.09
N LEU A 141 -12.13 0.75 -6.57
CA LEU A 141 -11.53 0.15 -5.37
C LEU A 141 -12.45 0.34 -4.14
N ALA A 142 -12.98 1.53 -3.92
CA ALA A 142 -13.86 1.81 -2.79
C ALA A 142 -15.13 0.95 -2.82
N LYS A 143 -15.72 0.74 -4.01
CA LYS A 143 -16.86 -0.17 -4.17
C LYS A 143 -16.49 -1.61 -3.81
N ALA A 144 -15.34 -2.09 -4.31
CA ALA A 144 -14.88 -3.44 -4.04
C ALA A 144 -14.50 -3.66 -2.56
N LEU A 145 -14.01 -2.62 -1.87
CA LEU A 145 -13.75 -2.62 -0.43
C LEU A 145 -15.06 -2.64 0.38
N LYS A 146 -16.08 -1.88 -0.06
CA LYS A 146 -17.41 -1.92 0.55
C LYS A 146 -18.02 -3.32 0.48
N ASP A 147 -17.88 -4.03 -0.64
CA ASP A 147 -18.36 -5.40 -0.81
C ASP A 147 -17.61 -6.43 0.08
N ARG A 148 -16.59 -5.96 0.82
CA ARG A 148 -15.77 -6.72 1.78
C ARG A 148 -15.90 -6.20 3.22
N ASP A 149 -17.00 -5.53 3.50
CA ASP A 149 -17.34 -5.01 4.83
C ASP A 149 -16.26 -4.06 5.41
N ILE A 150 -15.66 -3.24 4.54
CA ILE A 150 -14.83 -2.10 4.96
C ILE A 150 -15.76 -0.91 5.21
N ASP A 151 -15.70 -0.37 6.42
CA ASP A 151 -16.67 0.59 6.94
C ASP A 151 -16.38 2.03 6.50
N LEU A 152 -15.11 2.38 6.28
CA LEU A 152 -14.71 3.74 5.96
C LEU A 152 -13.48 3.76 5.05
N ILE A 153 -13.49 4.67 4.08
CA ILE A 153 -12.33 4.99 3.24
C ILE A 153 -11.76 6.34 3.68
N ASP A 154 -10.51 6.32 4.18
CA ASP A 154 -9.73 7.53 4.42
C ASP A 154 -9.02 7.96 3.14
N CYS A 155 -9.45 9.08 2.57
CA CYS A 155 -8.97 9.59 1.31
C CYS A 155 -7.74 10.47 1.47
N SER A 156 -6.64 10.08 0.83
CA SER A 156 -5.40 10.84 0.73
C SER A 156 -4.97 10.95 -0.75
N SER A 157 -3.74 11.35 -1.02
CA SER A 157 -3.22 11.48 -2.39
C SER A 157 -1.69 11.36 -2.45
N GLY A 158 -1.18 11.02 -3.63
CA GLY A 158 0.25 11.00 -3.91
C GLY A 158 0.99 9.78 -3.35
N GLY A 159 2.31 9.80 -3.48
CA GLY A 159 3.23 8.77 -2.96
C GLY A 159 3.89 7.89 -4.02
N ILE A 160 3.37 7.85 -5.24
CA ILE A 160 4.04 7.27 -6.42
C ILE A 160 4.67 8.43 -7.19
N LYS A 161 5.83 8.27 -7.80
CA LYS A 161 6.62 9.35 -8.39
C LYS A 161 7.06 10.45 -7.42
N GLY A 162 7.66 10.07 -6.29
CA GLY A 162 8.61 10.85 -5.48
C GLY A 162 8.20 12.23 -4.98
N ASN A 163 7.46 13.00 -5.73
CA ASN A 163 7.02 14.32 -5.31
C ASN A 163 5.55 14.47 -5.65
N SER A 164 4.72 14.38 -4.65
CA SER A 164 3.33 14.75 -4.77
C SER A 164 3.25 16.27 -5.00
N ASN A 165 3.49 16.70 -6.23
CA ASN A 165 3.10 18.03 -6.69
C ASN A 165 1.57 18.08 -6.87
N VAL A 166 0.85 17.42 -5.97
CA VAL A 166 -0.56 17.71 -5.80
C VAL A 166 -0.61 19.14 -5.27
N PRO A 167 -1.27 20.07 -5.99
CA PRO A 167 -1.35 21.45 -5.54
C PRO A 167 -1.85 21.49 -4.11
N MET A 168 -1.08 22.07 -3.21
CA MET A 168 -1.55 22.34 -1.85
C MET A 168 -2.64 23.38 -1.94
N VAL A 169 -3.87 22.94 -1.99
CA VAL A 169 -5.03 23.85 -1.91
C VAL A 169 -5.41 24.09 -0.47
N PRO A 170 -5.96 25.27 -0.15
CA PRO A 170 -6.45 25.57 1.19
C PRO A 170 -7.38 24.46 1.67
N ARG A 171 -7.18 23.98 2.90
CA ARG A 171 -8.05 23.00 3.53
C ARG A 171 -9.42 23.61 3.74
N VAL A 172 -10.32 23.32 2.84
CA VAL A 172 -11.75 23.69 2.96
C VAL A 172 -12.58 22.41 3.02
N PRO A 173 -13.71 22.41 3.74
CA PRO A 173 -14.60 21.26 3.78
C PRO A 173 -15.00 20.80 2.37
N GLY A 174 -14.94 19.50 2.10
CA GLY A 174 -15.29 18.91 0.81
C GLY A 174 -14.22 18.97 -0.27
N PHE A 175 -12.98 19.33 0.08
CA PHE A 175 -11.89 19.44 -0.88
C PHE A 175 -11.17 18.11 -1.17
N GLN A 176 -11.31 17.08 -0.39
CA GLN A 176 -10.69 15.76 -0.67
C GLN A 176 -11.59 14.86 -1.48
#